data_127ccfc2baf86fc2900c47cad15b6467
#
_entry.id   127ccfc2baf86fc2900c47cad15b6467
#
_cell.length_a   1.000
_cell.length_b   1.000
_cell.length_c   1.000
_cell.angle_alpha   90.00
_cell.angle_beta   90.00
_cell.angle_gamma   90.00
#
_symmetry.space_group_name_H-M   'P 1'
#
loop_
_entity.id
_entity.type
_entity.pdbx_description
1 polymer ?
#
loop_
_entity_poly.entity_id
_entity_poly.type
_entity_poly.pdbx_seq_one_letter_code
_entity_poly.pdbx_strand_id
1 'polypeptide(L)'
;MDYLLTEEQRMLQDLARQIAKERIKPIRAQLDEEESFPWDIIADLAQADLCGTIIPESYGGLGLGSLENCLVLEALAEGCVGVATTYAASFLGAYPLLLFGSEAQKDRYLPPMARGEALSAFCLTESQAGSDAGAIAATAVRDGDTYVLNGTKQWITNAGEAEFYTVIALTDRAKGTRGVSAFVVEKNDPGISFGKKEKKMGIRASVTREVVLEDCRVPKDRLIGKEGLGFIVTMKTLDNARPGAGALAVGLAQGALDEAASFAKERHQFGVPIFSFQAVQHLLADMATRIEAARALVYAVARYIDSGPKDYCKEGAMAKLFPTDMAMQVTVDAVQVMGGHGYMREYPVEKMMRDAKILQIYEGTNQIMRNIIGLALNKEYSRKK
;
A
#
# COMPACT_ATOMS: atom_id res chain seq x y z
N MET A 1 -0.85 1.38 23.70
CA MET A 1 -2.29 1.23 24.08
C MET A 1 -2.80 -0.11 23.64
N ASP A 2 -3.76 -0.69 24.34
CA ASP A 2 -4.31 -2.01 23.97
C ASP A 2 -5.25 -1.96 22.73
N TYR A 3 -5.83 -0.84 22.38
CA TYR A 3 -6.78 -0.70 21.25
C TYR A 3 -7.89 -1.77 21.17
N LEU A 4 -8.16 -2.49 22.24
CA LEU A 4 -9.17 -3.54 22.28
C LEU A 4 -8.94 -4.66 21.23
N LEU A 5 -7.67 -5.04 21.01
CA LEU A 5 -7.33 -6.15 20.13
C LEU A 5 -7.68 -7.48 20.81
N THR A 6 -8.18 -8.44 20.03
CA THR A 6 -8.34 -9.82 20.48
C THR A 6 -6.99 -10.50 20.67
N GLU A 7 -6.99 -11.68 21.28
CA GLU A 7 -5.75 -12.46 21.45
C GLU A 7 -5.19 -12.88 20.08
N GLU A 8 -6.04 -13.31 19.14
CA GLU A 8 -5.65 -13.68 17.79
C GLU A 8 -5.05 -12.47 17.02
N GLN A 9 -5.65 -11.29 17.16
CA GLN A 9 -5.13 -10.06 16.54
C GLN A 9 -3.76 -9.70 17.08
N ARG A 10 -3.52 -9.85 18.40
CA ARG A 10 -2.20 -9.63 18.98
C ARG A 10 -1.19 -10.65 18.49
N MET A 11 -1.55 -11.95 18.48
CA MET A 11 -0.67 -13.00 17.97
C MET A 11 -0.28 -12.75 16.50
N LEU A 12 -1.21 -12.34 15.65
CA LEU A 12 -0.96 -12.01 14.26
C LEU A 12 0.02 -10.81 14.13
N GLN A 13 -0.21 -9.75 14.91
CA GLN A 13 0.66 -8.58 14.92
C GLN A 13 2.06 -8.91 15.45
N ASP A 14 2.16 -9.71 16.50
CA ASP A 14 3.43 -10.12 17.09
C ASP A 14 4.24 -11.01 16.13
N LEU A 15 3.58 -11.94 15.41
CA LEU A 15 4.21 -12.74 14.36
C LEU A 15 4.80 -11.84 13.26
N ALA A 16 4.02 -10.89 12.77
CA ALA A 16 4.49 -9.95 11.74
C ALA A 16 5.64 -9.06 12.26
N ARG A 17 5.60 -8.62 13.53
CA ARG A 17 6.71 -7.89 14.19
C ARG A 17 7.96 -8.73 14.35
N GLN A 18 7.80 -10.00 14.68
CA GLN A 18 8.95 -10.93 14.77
C GLN A 18 9.65 -11.01 13.40
N ILE A 19 8.91 -11.24 12.31
CA ILE A 19 9.48 -11.24 10.95
C ILE A 19 10.14 -9.89 10.64
N ALA A 20 9.49 -8.77 10.96
CA ALA A 20 10.05 -7.44 10.75
C ALA A 20 11.39 -7.27 11.48
N LYS A 21 11.47 -7.69 12.75
CA LYS A 21 12.66 -7.57 13.57
C LYS A 21 13.80 -8.51 13.15
N GLU A 22 13.47 -9.77 12.88
CA GLU A 22 14.49 -10.82 12.68
C GLU A 22 14.93 -10.95 11.23
N ARG A 23 14.02 -10.65 10.27
CA ARG A 23 14.27 -10.89 8.86
C ARG A 23 14.39 -9.59 8.04
N ILE A 24 13.59 -8.55 8.33
CA ILE A 24 13.56 -7.32 7.53
C ILE A 24 14.60 -6.31 8.04
N LYS A 25 14.61 -5.98 9.33
CA LYS A 25 15.54 -4.95 9.88
C LYS A 25 17.01 -5.23 9.56
N PRO A 26 17.54 -6.47 9.65
CA PRO A 26 18.94 -6.73 9.37
C PRO A 26 19.38 -6.46 7.93
N ILE A 27 18.47 -6.60 6.95
CA ILE A 27 18.80 -6.48 5.53
C ILE A 27 18.24 -5.22 4.87
N ARG A 28 17.48 -4.38 5.59
CA ARG A 28 16.79 -3.21 5.02
C ARG A 28 17.73 -2.21 4.34
N ALA A 29 18.96 -2.03 4.86
CA ALA A 29 19.96 -1.15 4.28
C ALA A 29 20.49 -1.71 2.94
N GLN A 30 20.76 -3.02 2.89
CA GLN A 30 21.17 -3.70 1.68
C GLN A 30 20.08 -3.63 0.60
N LEU A 31 18.83 -3.93 0.96
CA LEU A 31 17.69 -3.84 0.03
C LEU A 31 17.52 -2.43 -0.57
N ASP A 32 17.76 -1.38 0.24
CA ASP A 32 17.71 0.02 -0.23
C ASP A 32 18.88 0.34 -1.17
N GLU A 33 20.10 -0.06 -0.83
CA GLU A 33 21.30 0.23 -1.63
C GLU A 33 21.29 -0.51 -2.98
N GLU A 34 20.95 -1.81 -2.96
CA GLU A 34 20.92 -2.66 -4.15
C GLU A 34 19.65 -2.50 -4.99
N GLU A 35 18.63 -1.80 -4.45
CA GLU A 35 17.30 -1.68 -5.05
C GLU A 35 16.71 -3.07 -5.37
N SER A 36 16.98 -4.06 -4.53
CA SER A 36 16.63 -5.47 -4.77
C SER A 36 15.22 -5.81 -4.26
N PHE A 37 14.53 -6.69 -4.98
CA PHE A 37 13.20 -7.16 -4.60
C PHE A 37 13.31 -8.19 -3.46
N PRO A 38 12.46 -8.10 -2.41
CA PRO A 38 12.62 -8.88 -1.19
C PRO A 38 11.96 -10.28 -1.27
N TRP A 39 12.32 -11.12 -2.25
CA TRP A 39 11.72 -12.44 -2.45
C TRP A 39 11.84 -13.36 -1.23
N ASP A 40 12.98 -13.34 -0.53
CA ASP A 40 13.17 -14.15 0.67
C ASP A 40 12.18 -13.77 1.79
N ILE A 41 11.88 -12.47 1.92
CA ILE A 41 10.88 -12.00 2.88
C ILE A 41 9.47 -12.40 2.46
N ILE A 42 9.16 -12.36 1.15
CA ILE A 42 7.86 -12.85 0.66
C ILE A 42 7.70 -14.34 0.96
N ALA A 43 8.78 -15.14 0.82
CA ALA A 43 8.75 -16.55 1.19
C ALA A 43 8.55 -16.75 2.70
N ASP A 44 9.20 -15.94 3.56
CA ASP A 44 8.97 -15.99 5.01
C ASP A 44 7.50 -15.65 5.36
N LEU A 45 6.91 -14.63 4.70
CA LEU A 45 5.50 -14.26 4.88
C LEU A 45 4.55 -15.37 4.42
N ALA A 46 4.89 -16.06 3.32
CA ALA A 46 4.14 -17.22 2.84
C ALA A 46 4.15 -18.38 3.83
N GLN A 47 5.34 -18.71 4.40
CA GLN A 47 5.47 -19.75 5.43
C GLN A 47 4.70 -19.43 6.72
N ALA A 48 4.45 -18.15 6.99
CA ALA A 48 3.66 -17.67 8.12
C ALA A 48 2.16 -17.46 7.76
N ASP A 49 1.70 -17.92 6.60
CA ASP A 49 0.35 -17.76 6.06
C ASP A 49 -0.10 -16.29 5.88
N LEU A 50 0.81 -15.32 6.03
CA LEU A 50 0.47 -13.90 5.97
C LEU A 50 0.11 -13.44 4.54
N CYS A 51 0.56 -14.15 3.48
CA CYS A 51 0.17 -13.84 2.10
C CYS A 51 -1.33 -14.04 1.85
N GLY A 52 -2.02 -14.79 2.70
CA GLY A 52 -3.45 -15.06 2.64
C GLY A 52 -4.32 -14.18 3.53
N THR A 53 -3.80 -13.15 4.20
CA THR A 53 -4.48 -12.42 5.28
C THR A 53 -5.93 -12.05 4.96
N ILE A 54 -6.19 -11.37 3.83
CA ILE A 54 -7.54 -10.93 3.42
C ILE A 54 -8.22 -11.86 2.39
N ILE A 55 -7.52 -12.92 1.96
CA ILE A 55 -8.08 -13.88 1.00
C ILE A 55 -9.03 -14.82 1.78
N PRO A 56 -10.26 -15.05 1.29
CA PRO A 56 -11.21 -15.93 1.97
C PRO A 56 -10.67 -17.37 2.16
N GLU A 57 -11.08 -18.01 3.24
CA GLU A 57 -10.71 -19.40 3.57
C GLU A 57 -11.03 -20.39 2.45
N SER A 58 -12.15 -20.15 1.72
CA SER A 58 -12.53 -20.96 0.56
C SER A 58 -11.50 -20.98 -0.56
N TYR A 59 -10.58 -20.01 -0.58
CA TYR A 59 -9.46 -19.92 -1.53
C TYR A 59 -8.10 -20.13 -0.86
N GLY A 60 -8.09 -20.71 0.35
CA GLY A 60 -6.86 -21.05 1.08
C GLY A 60 -6.22 -19.89 1.82
N GLY A 61 -6.90 -18.78 2.00
CA GLY A 61 -6.46 -17.65 2.83
C GLY A 61 -6.96 -17.73 4.27
N LEU A 62 -6.72 -16.67 5.05
CA LEU A 62 -7.13 -16.54 6.44
C LEU A 62 -8.52 -15.91 6.60
N GLY A 63 -9.09 -15.30 5.56
CA GLY A 63 -10.40 -14.67 5.58
C GLY A 63 -10.55 -13.50 6.56
N LEU A 64 -9.44 -12.85 6.92
CA LEU A 64 -9.40 -11.77 7.90
C LEU A 64 -9.82 -10.42 7.29
N GLY A 65 -10.07 -9.44 8.15
CA GLY A 65 -10.59 -8.14 7.76
C GLY A 65 -9.52 -7.08 7.46
N SER A 66 -10.01 -5.88 7.26
CA SER A 66 -9.20 -4.68 7.05
C SER A 66 -8.33 -4.35 8.27
N LEU A 67 -8.83 -4.59 9.49
CA LEU A 67 -8.06 -4.34 10.71
C LEU A 67 -6.83 -5.25 10.78
N GLU A 68 -7.00 -6.56 10.59
CA GLU A 68 -5.90 -7.53 10.65
C GLU A 68 -4.86 -7.23 9.55
N ASN A 69 -5.31 -6.87 8.34
CA ASN A 69 -4.40 -6.42 7.29
C ASN A 69 -3.61 -5.17 7.71
N CYS A 70 -4.25 -4.20 8.37
CA CYS A 70 -3.57 -3.02 8.91
C CYS A 70 -2.56 -3.38 9.99
N LEU A 71 -2.86 -4.34 10.88
CA LEU A 71 -1.94 -4.81 11.92
C LEU A 71 -0.66 -5.42 11.33
N VAL A 72 -0.81 -6.26 10.30
CA VAL A 72 0.32 -6.86 9.59
C VAL A 72 1.14 -5.78 8.86
N LEU A 73 0.49 -4.91 8.11
CA LEU A 73 1.16 -3.83 7.36
C LEU A 73 1.94 -2.88 8.27
N GLU A 74 1.36 -2.48 9.40
CA GLU A 74 2.03 -1.65 10.40
C GLU A 74 3.27 -2.35 10.92
N ALA A 75 3.15 -3.60 11.37
CA ALA A 75 4.24 -4.37 11.92
C ALA A 75 5.41 -4.56 10.92
N LEU A 76 5.12 -4.89 9.67
CA LEU A 76 6.14 -5.02 8.63
C LEU A 76 6.82 -3.67 8.31
N ALA A 77 6.04 -2.58 8.31
CA ALA A 77 6.55 -1.23 8.02
C ALA A 77 7.47 -0.68 9.13
N GLU A 78 7.34 -1.14 10.38
CA GLU A 78 8.30 -0.88 11.46
C GLU A 78 9.72 -1.36 11.08
N GLY A 79 9.81 -2.43 10.32
CA GLY A 79 11.07 -2.96 9.78
C GLY A 79 11.56 -2.22 8.54
N CYS A 80 10.73 -2.18 7.51
CA CYS A 80 10.99 -1.49 6.24
C CYS A 80 9.68 -1.26 5.45
N VAL A 81 9.29 0.00 5.30
CA VAL A 81 8.07 0.33 4.55
C VAL A 81 8.17 -0.05 3.06
N GLY A 82 9.37 -0.13 2.46
CA GLY A 82 9.55 -0.60 1.09
C GLY A 82 9.13 -2.06 0.91
N VAL A 83 9.52 -2.92 1.86
CA VAL A 83 9.09 -4.34 1.90
C VAL A 83 7.58 -4.43 2.13
N ALA A 84 7.06 -3.70 3.13
CA ALA A 84 5.64 -3.69 3.44
C ALA A 84 4.79 -3.14 2.28
N THR A 85 5.31 -2.18 1.47
CA THR A 85 4.65 -1.68 0.25
C THR A 85 4.55 -2.76 -0.84
N THR A 86 5.59 -3.60 -1.01
CA THR A 86 5.56 -4.74 -1.96
C THR A 86 4.43 -5.72 -1.60
N TYR A 87 4.31 -6.04 -0.32
CA TYR A 87 3.24 -6.89 0.20
C TYR A 87 1.85 -6.23 0.02
N ALA A 88 1.69 -4.95 0.42
CA ALA A 88 0.44 -4.19 0.27
C ALA A 88 -0.02 -4.10 -1.18
N ALA A 89 0.90 -3.88 -2.12
CA ALA A 89 0.59 -3.76 -3.55
C ALA A 89 0.05 -5.06 -4.15
N SER A 90 0.44 -6.21 -3.59
CA SER A 90 -0.12 -7.49 -4.01
C SER A 90 -1.61 -7.56 -3.68
N PHE A 91 -2.03 -7.12 -2.50
CA PHE A 91 -3.46 -7.04 -2.19
C PHE A 91 -4.19 -5.95 -2.97
N LEU A 92 -3.53 -4.82 -3.25
CA LEU A 92 -4.12 -3.78 -4.10
C LEU A 92 -4.51 -4.33 -5.48
N GLY A 93 -3.66 -5.19 -6.08
CA GLY A 93 -3.96 -5.87 -7.33
C GLY A 93 -5.04 -6.94 -7.21
N ALA A 94 -5.25 -7.52 -6.02
CA ALA A 94 -6.23 -8.58 -5.75
C ALA A 94 -7.63 -8.04 -5.40
N TYR A 95 -7.75 -6.85 -4.79
CA TYR A 95 -9.06 -6.29 -4.43
C TYR A 95 -10.08 -6.29 -5.56
N PRO A 96 -9.73 -5.96 -6.83
CA PRO A 96 -10.70 -6.06 -7.94
C PRO A 96 -11.31 -7.46 -8.09
N LEU A 97 -10.50 -8.51 -7.94
CA LEU A 97 -10.98 -9.90 -7.99
C LEU A 97 -11.82 -10.25 -6.77
N LEU A 98 -11.38 -9.89 -5.57
CA LEU A 98 -12.11 -10.13 -4.33
C LEU A 98 -13.51 -9.50 -4.36
N LEU A 99 -13.62 -8.26 -4.88
CA LEU A 99 -14.85 -7.48 -4.85
C LEU A 99 -15.78 -7.74 -6.05
N PHE A 100 -15.23 -8.03 -7.22
CA PHE A 100 -15.99 -8.07 -8.49
C PHE A 100 -15.65 -9.26 -9.39
N GLY A 101 -14.67 -10.08 -9.04
CA GLY A 101 -14.29 -11.25 -9.81
C GLY A 101 -15.38 -12.33 -9.82
N SER A 102 -15.48 -13.08 -10.91
CA SER A 102 -16.28 -14.30 -10.96
C SER A 102 -15.65 -15.38 -10.08
N GLU A 103 -16.42 -16.38 -9.66
CA GLU A 103 -15.88 -17.51 -8.88
C GLU A 103 -14.72 -18.19 -9.61
N ALA A 104 -14.85 -18.42 -10.94
CA ALA A 104 -13.78 -18.98 -11.74
C ALA A 104 -12.48 -18.14 -11.75
N GLN A 105 -12.62 -16.81 -11.74
CA GLN A 105 -11.45 -15.92 -11.59
C GLN A 105 -10.85 -16.01 -10.20
N LYS A 106 -11.67 -16.01 -9.17
CA LYS A 106 -11.20 -16.17 -7.78
C LYS A 106 -10.50 -17.51 -7.56
N ASP A 107 -11.10 -18.60 -8.02
CA ASP A 107 -10.52 -19.96 -7.97
C ASP A 107 -9.15 -20.04 -8.67
N ARG A 108 -8.96 -19.27 -9.73
CA ARG A 108 -7.71 -19.28 -10.51
C ARG A 108 -6.59 -18.47 -9.86
N TYR A 109 -6.91 -17.26 -9.36
CA TYR A 109 -5.88 -16.27 -8.99
C TYR A 109 -5.64 -16.15 -7.48
N LEU A 110 -6.66 -16.39 -6.64
CA LEU A 110 -6.51 -16.18 -5.20
C LEU A 110 -5.72 -17.29 -4.47
N PRO A 111 -5.90 -18.61 -4.78
CA PRO A 111 -5.15 -19.64 -4.07
C PRO A 111 -3.62 -19.54 -4.21
N PRO A 112 -3.03 -19.31 -5.39
CA PRO A 112 -1.58 -19.15 -5.48
C PRO A 112 -1.09 -17.89 -4.75
N MET A 113 -1.90 -16.83 -4.67
CA MET A 113 -1.56 -15.66 -3.85
C MET A 113 -1.55 -15.99 -2.35
N ALA A 114 -2.57 -16.70 -1.87
CA ALA A 114 -2.68 -17.09 -0.46
C ALA A 114 -1.45 -17.88 -0.02
N ARG A 115 -0.89 -18.75 -0.90
CA ARG A 115 0.32 -19.51 -0.65
C ARG A 115 1.63 -18.75 -0.91
N GLY A 116 1.56 -17.47 -1.31
CA GLY A 116 2.74 -16.67 -1.66
C GLY A 116 3.47 -17.10 -2.94
N GLU A 117 2.87 -17.97 -3.74
CA GLU A 117 3.39 -18.44 -5.04
C GLU A 117 3.21 -17.42 -6.16
N ALA A 118 2.26 -16.50 -6.01
CA ALA A 118 1.96 -15.45 -6.96
C ALA A 118 1.77 -14.11 -6.24
N LEU A 119 2.32 -13.06 -6.83
CA LEU A 119 2.01 -11.67 -6.47
C LEU A 119 1.12 -11.06 -7.54
N SER A 120 0.41 -10.00 -7.18
CA SER A 120 -0.34 -9.21 -8.15
C SER A 120 0.08 -7.74 -8.17
N ALA A 121 -0.38 -7.02 -9.20
CA ALA A 121 -0.15 -5.60 -9.35
C ALA A 121 -1.39 -4.89 -9.88
N PHE A 122 -1.55 -3.60 -9.53
CA PHE A 122 -2.68 -2.78 -9.96
C PHE A 122 -2.22 -1.71 -10.96
N CYS A 123 -2.72 -1.80 -12.19
CA CYS A 123 -2.30 -0.99 -13.34
C CYS A 123 -3.37 0.06 -13.69
N LEU A 124 -3.39 1.18 -12.96
CA LEU A 124 -4.28 2.32 -13.20
C LEU A 124 -3.56 3.47 -13.89
N THR A 125 -2.51 3.98 -13.23
CA THR A 125 -1.83 5.24 -13.56
C THR A 125 -1.18 5.22 -14.94
N GLU A 126 -1.25 6.35 -15.64
CA GLU A 126 -0.58 6.62 -16.90
C GLU A 126 0.18 7.95 -16.79
N SER A 127 1.11 8.24 -17.71
CA SER A 127 1.94 9.45 -17.67
C SER A 127 1.13 10.75 -17.58
N GLN A 128 -0.09 10.77 -18.13
CA GLN A 128 -0.99 11.92 -18.13
C GLN A 128 -2.21 11.75 -17.22
N ALA A 129 -2.36 10.60 -16.55
CA ALA A 129 -3.52 10.27 -15.73
C ALA A 129 -3.08 9.71 -14.37
N GLY A 130 -2.71 10.59 -13.45
CA GLY A 130 -2.44 10.28 -12.05
C GLY A 130 -3.62 10.65 -11.16
N SER A 131 -3.63 11.88 -10.63
CA SER A 131 -4.76 12.38 -9.82
C SER A 131 -6.07 12.45 -10.59
N ASP A 132 -6.02 12.72 -11.89
CA ASP A 132 -7.17 12.58 -12.80
C ASP A 132 -7.25 11.14 -13.32
N ALA A 133 -7.70 10.23 -12.44
CA ALA A 133 -7.83 8.81 -12.76
C ALA A 133 -8.88 8.51 -13.84
N GLY A 134 -9.74 9.48 -14.17
CA GLY A 134 -10.71 9.37 -15.26
C GLY A 134 -10.13 9.64 -16.65
N ALA A 135 -8.94 10.25 -16.74
CA ALA A 135 -8.30 10.66 -17.98
C ALA A 135 -7.39 9.57 -18.60
N ILE A 136 -7.50 8.32 -18.18
CA ILE A 136 -6.73 7.22 -18.76
C ILE A 136 -6.98 7.09 -20.28
N ALA A 137 -5.94 6.71 -21.01
CA ALA A 137 -5.95 6.59 -22.47
C ALA A 137 -5.77 5.16 -22.99
N ALA A 138 -5.24 4.24 -22.16
CA ALA A 138 -5.12 2.83 -22.51
C ALA A 138 -6.46 2.25 -22.91
N THR A 139 -6.50 1.50 -24.01
CA THR A 139 -7.71 0.97 -24.63
C THR A 139 -7.80 -0.54 -24.51
N ALA A 140 -9.03 -1.07 -24.54
CA ALA A 140 -9.32 -2.49 -24.67
C ALA A 140 -10.43 -2.67 -25.72
N VAL A 141 -10.06 -3.11 -26.91
CA VAL A 141 -10.99 -3.28 -28.03
C VAL A 141 -11.40 -4.75 -28.11
N ARG A 142 -12.70 -5.01 -28.14
CA ARG A 142 -13.22 -6.38 -28.26
C ARG A 142 -12.98 -6.94 -29.67
N ASP A 143 -12.41 -8.14 -29.75
CA ASP A 143 -12.16 -8.90 -30.97
C ASP A 143 -12.63 -10.34 -30.75
N GLY A 144 -13.90 -10.60 -31.09
CA GLY A 144 -14.55 -11.90 -30.87
C GLY A 144 -14.64 -12.27 -29.40
N ASP A 145 -13.93 -13.32 -29.00
CA ASP A 145 -13.85 -13.84 -27.64
C ASP A 145 -12.63 -13.33 -26.85
N THR A 146 -11.95 -12.30 -27.38
CA THR A 146 -10.80 -11.65 -26.75
C THR A 146 -10.99 -10.14 -26.68
N TYR A 147 -10.15 -9.49 -25.86
CA TYR A 147 -9.89 -8.05 -25.90
C TYR A 147 -8.44 -7.82 -26.31
N VAL A 148 -8.22 -6.82 -27.14
CA VAL A 148 -6.88 -6.34 -27.52
C VAL A 148 -6.61 -5.07 -26.74
N LEU A 149 -5.65 -5.13 -25.83
CA LEU A 149 -5.26 -4.03 -24.96
C LEU A 149 -4.05 -3.30 -25.53
N ASN A 150 -4.12 -1.97 -25.56
CA ASN A 150 -3.05 -1.09 -26.00
C ASN A 150 -2.88 0.09 -25.04
N GLY A 151 -1.65 0.40 -24.67
CA GLY A 151 -1.28 1.54 -23.82
C GLY A 151 -0.14 1.24 -22.88
N THR A 152 0.28 2.27 -22.10
CA THR A 152 1.37 2.16 -21.15
C THR A 152 0.89 2.61 -19.77
N LYS A 153 1.04 1.74 -18.79
CA LYS A 153 0.80 2.04 -17.38
C LYS A 153 2.09 2.40 -16.70
N GLN A 154 2.08 3.44 -15.86
CA GLN A 154 3.28 4.02 -15.28
C GLN A 154 3.31 3.85 -13.76
N TRP A 155 4.52 3.68 -13.24
CA TRP A 155 4.82 3.53 -11.80
C TRP A 155 4.08 2.37 -11.14
N ILE A 156 4.03 1.22 -11.81
CA ILE A 156 3.34 0.05 -11.31
C ILE A 156 4.25 -0.70 -10.33
N THR A 157 3.82 -0.76 -9.08
CA THR A 157 4.48 -1.56 -8.03
C THR A 157 4.33 -3.04 -8.34
N ASN A 158 5.37 -3.82 -8.08
CA ASN A 158 5.49 -5.24 -8.41
C ASN A 158 5.51 -5.57 -9.92
N ALA A 159 5.58 -4.57 -10.81
CA ALA A 159 5.65 -4.84 -12.24
C ALA A 159 6.93 -5.60 -12.61
N GLY A 160 6.77 -6.67 -13.38
CA GLY A 160 7.83 -7.63 -13.76
C GLY A 160 8.10 -8.71 -12.70
N GLU A 161 7.66 -8.51 -11.45
CA GLU A 161 7.75 -9.49 -10.38
C GLU A 161 6.41 -10.25 -10.20
N ALA A 162 5.27 -9.55 -10.33
CA ALA A 162 3.93 -10.12 -10.20
C ALA A 162 3.59 -11.10 -11.35
N GLU A 163 2.78 -12.12 -11.03
CA GLU A 163 2.30 -13.11 -12.01
C GLU A 163 1.06 -12.62 -12.77
N PHE A 164 0.27 -11.72 -12.18
CA PHE A 164 -0.88 -11.12 -12.87
C PHE A 164 -1.10 -9.66 -12.47
N TYR A 165 -1.78 -8.94 -13.34
CA TYR A 165 -1.97 -7.50 -13.30
C TYR A 165 -3.45 -7.19 -13.46
N THR A 166 -4.05 -6.45 -12.54
CA THR A 166 -5.35 -5.82 -12.79
C THR A 166 -5.15 -4.55 -13.59
N VAL A 167 -5.53 -4.58 -14.84
CA VAL A 167 -5.36 -3.48 -15.82
C VAL A 167 -6.68 -2.75 -16.02
N ILE A 168 -6.67 -1.43 -15.84
CA ILE A 168 -7.81 -0.54 -16.08
C ILE A 168 -7.66 0.10 -17.46
N ALA A 169 -8.63 -0.10 -18.35
CA ALA A 169 -8.57 0.38 -19.74
C ALA A 169 -9.94 0.82 -20.25
N LEU A 170 -9.95 1.64 -21.32
CA LEU A 170 -11.14 2.14 -21.97
C LEU A 170 -11.68 1.10 -22.98
N THR A 171 -12.89 0.62 -22.78
CA THR A 171 -13.65 -0.16 -23.77
C THR A 171 -14.55 0.73 -24.63
N ASP A 172 -14.93 1.92 -24.14
CA ASP A 172 -15.75 2.88 -24.87
C ASP A 172 -15.40 4.32 -24.48
N ARG A 173 -14.58 4.98 -25.29
CA ARG A 173 -14.12 6.36 -25.03
C ARG A 173 -15.27 7.37 -24.98
N ALA A 174 -16.36 7.15 -25.74
CA ALA A 174 -17.46 8.10 -25.79
C ALA A 174 -18.25 8.18 -24.48
N LYS A 175 -18.17 7.16 -23.63
CA LYS A 175 -18.87 7.10 -22.35
C LYS A 175 -18.09 7.67 -21.16
N GLY A 176 -16.88 8.22 -21.39
CA GLY A 176 -16.02 8.73 -20.31
C GLY A 176 -15.73 7.66 -19.26
N THR A 177 -15.85 7.97 -17.96
CA THR A 177 -15.62 7.02 -16.88
C THR A 177 -16.52 5.78 -16.90
N ARG A 178 -17.70 5.87 -17.53
CA ARG A 178 -18.61 4.72 -17.73
C ARG A 178 -18.19 3.80 -18.89
N GLY A 179 -17.17 4.17 -19.64
CA GLY A 179 -16.55 3.34 -20.66
C GLY A 179 -15.25 2.67 -20.20
N VAL A 180 -14.90 2.80 -18.92
CA VAL A 180 -13.72 2.16 -18.32
C VAL A 180 -14.06 0.74 -17.88
N SER A 181 -13.17 -0.22 -18.13
CA SER A 181 -13.29 -1.62 -17.75
C SER A 181 -12.02 -2.11 -17.06
N ALA A 182 -12.12 -3.23 -16.33
CA ALA A 182 -11.01 -3.82 -15.60
C ALA A 182 -10.74 -5.25 -16.10
N PHE A 183 -9.48 -5.61 -16.28
CA PHE A 183 -9.06 -6.89 -16.85
C PHE A 183 -7.95 -7.52 -16.01
N VAL A 184 -7.92 -8.85 -15.94
CA VAL A 184 -6.74 -9.59 -15.49
C VAL A 184 -5.84 -9.84 -16.70
N VAL A 185 -4.59 -9.37 -16.64
CA VAL A 185 -3.55 -9.65 -17.62
C VAL A 185 -2.47 -10.47 -16.92
N GLU A 186 -2.07 -11.59 -17.49
CA GLU A 186 -1.03 -12.45 -16.93
C GLU A 186 0.35 -12.01 -17.45
N LYS A 187 1.39 -12.25 -16.65
CA LYS A 187 2.78 -11.87 -16.94
C LYS A 187 3.28 -12.33 -18.31
N ASN A 188 2.78 -13.48 -18.74
CA ASN A 188 3.23 -14.14 -19.97
C ASN A 188 2.24 -14.02 -21.13
N ASP A 189 1.21 -13.16 -21.00
CA ASP A 189 0.28 -12.91 -22.11
C ASP A 189 1.03 -12.27 -23.30
N PRO A 190 0.74 -12.66 -24.55
CA PRO A 190 1.34 -12.02 -25.71
C PRO A 190 1.02 -10.51 -25.72
N GLY A 191 2.05 -9.67 -25.88
CA GLY A 191 1.90 -8.23 -25.99
C GLY A 191 2.03 -7.46 -24.67
N ILE A 192 2.27 -8.12 -23.52
CA ILE A 192 2.69 -7.43 -22.31
C ILE A 192 4.22 -7.37 -22.22
N SER A 193 4.75 -6.24 -21.78
CA SER A 193 6.17 -6.08 -21.48
C SER A 193 6.37 -5.07 -20.34
N PHE A 194 7.59 -5.04 -19.80
CA PHE A 194 7.89 -4.23 -18.61
C PHE A 194 9.07 -3.31 -18.90
N GLY A 195 8.92 -2.04 -18.55
CA GLY A 195 9.97 -1.06 -18.61
C GLY A 195 11.10 -1.33 -17.62
N LYS A 196 12.11 -0.47 -17.62
CA LYS A 196 13.21 -0.52 -16.65
C LYS A 196 12.70 -0.31 -15.22
N LYS A 197 13.46 -0.78 -14.23
CA LYS A 197 13.27 -0.38 -12.83
C LYS A 197 13.42 1.14 -12.70
N GLU A 198 12.46 1.79 -12.06
CA GLU A 198 12.54 3.21 -11.76
C GLU A 198 13.52 3.49 -10.61
N LYS A 199 14.42 4.45 -10.82
CA LYS A 199 15.30 4.96 -9.75
C LYS A 199 14.53 5.93 -8.87
N LYS A 200 14.30 5.54 -7.61
CA LYS A 200 13.43 6.27 -6.69
C LYS A 200 14.17 6.92 -5.54
N MET A 201 13.57 7.95 -4.95
CA MET A 201 14.04 8.58 -3.73
C MET A 201 14.05 7.60 -2.55
N GLY A 202 12.96 6.86 -2.35
CA GLY A 202 12.73 5.92 -1.25
C GLY A 202 11.98 4.68 -1.71
N ILE A 203 11.60 3.84 -0.74
CA ILE A 203 10.98 2.51 -0.94
C ILE A 203 11.71 1.70 -2.02
N ARG A 204 13.03 1.72 -2.01
CA ARG A 204 13.84 1.14 -3.08
C ARG A 204 13.78 -0.38 -3.13
N ALA A 205 13.46 -1.02 -2.00
CA ALA A 205 13.15 -2.45 -1.92
C ALA A 205 11.88 -2.85 -2.68
N SER A 206 11.01 -1.88 -2.99
CA SER A 206 9.77 -2.09 -3.76
C SER A 206 10.02 -1.77 -5.23
N VAL A 207 9.95 -2.77 -6.10
CA VAL A 207 10.15 -2.59 -7.54
C VAL A 207 8.97 -1.83 -8.14
N THR A 208 9.28 -0.86 -8.98
CA THR A 208 8.32 -0.03 -9.73
C THR A 208 8.77 0.04 -11.19
N ARG A 209 7.89 -0.26 -12.14
CA ARG A 209 8.16 -0.22 -13.58
C ARG A 209 6.96 0.29 -14.35
N GLU A 210 7.15 0.59 -15.61
CA GLU A 210 6.06 0.68 -16.59
C GLU A 210 5.57 -0.72 -16.95
N VAL A 211 4.27 -0.82 -17.25
CA VAL A 211 3.64 -1.98 -17.89
C VAL A 211 3.16 -1.53 -19.26
N VAL A 212 3.76 -2.10 -20.30
CA VAL A 212 3.48 -1.76 -21.70
C VAL A 212 2.62 -2.85 -22.33
N LEU A 213 1.54 -2.45 -22.97
CA LEU A 213 0.57 -3.30 -23.64
C LEU A 213 0.57 -2.92 -25.12
N GLU A 214 1.04 -3.84 -25.97
CA GLU A 214 1.10 -3.68 -27.43
C GLU A 214 0.37 -4.87 -28.07
N ASP A 215 -0.86 -4.60 -28.55
CA ASP A 215 -1.77 -5.63 -29.05
C ASP A 215 -1.92 -6.82 -28.09
N CYS A 216 -1.92 -6.52 -26.79
CA CYS A 216 -2.00 -7.54 -25.74
C CYS A 216 -3.37 -8.21 -25.76
N ARG A 217 -3.40 -9.49 -26.10
CA ARG A 217 -4.63 -10.28 -26.28
C ARG A 217 -5.03 -10.99 -24.99
N VAL A 218 -6.19 -10.60 -24.47
CA VAL A 218 -6.73 -11.12 -23.21
C VAL A 218 -8.07 -11.80 -23.47
N PRO A 219 -8.29 -13.05 -23.03
CA PRO A 219 -9.57 -13.72 -23.14
C PRO A 219 -10.70 -12.97 -22.46
N LYS A 220 -11.93 -13.04 -23.00
CA LYS A 220 -13.08 -12.30 -22.47
C LYS A 220 -13.48 -12.67 -21.03
N ASP A 221 -13.18 -13.87 -20.61
CA ASP A 221 -13.44 -14.37 -19.26
C ASP A 221 -12.50 -13.75 -18.20
N ARG A 222 -11.49 -13.00 -18.63
CA ARG A 222 -10.61 -12.20 -17.76
C ARG A 222 -11.10 -10.76 -17.56
N LEU A 223 -12.24 -10.37 -18.11
CA LEU A 223 -12.92 -9.12 -17.77
C LEU A 223 -13.45 -9.23 -16.33
N ILE A 224 -13.06 -8.32 -15.45
CA ILE A 224 -13.51 -8.28 -14.06
C ILE A 224 -14.86 -7.55 -13.99
N GLY A 225 -15.88 -8.24 -13.50
CA GLY A 225 -17.24 -7.71 -13.42
C GLY A 225 -17.88 -7.59 -14.82
N LYS A 226 -18.16 -6.38 -15.27
CA LYS A 226 -18.80 -6.08 -16.58
C LYS A 226 -18.11 -4.91 -17.25
N GLU A 227 -18.22 -4.83 -18.58
CA GLU A 227 -17.80 -3.63 -19.33
C GLU A 227 -18.43 -2.36 -18.75
N GLY A 228 -17.62 -1.31 -18.65
CA GLY A 228 -18.06 -0.01 -18.13
C GLY A 228 -18.06 0.10 -16.61
N LEU A 229 -17.76 -0.96 -15.85
CA LEU A 229 -17.67 -0.92 -14.39
C LEU A 229 -16.26 -0.64 -13.87
N GLY A 230 -15.24 -0.58 -14.74
CA GLY A 230 -13.83 -0.48 -14.31
C GLY A 230 -13.53 0.73 -13.44
N PHE A 231 -14.19 1.87 -13.63
CA PHE A 231 -14.01 3.03 -12.76
C PHE A 231 -14.59 2.79 -11.36
N ILE A 232 -15.73 2.11 -11.24
CA ILE A 232 -16.33 1.73 -9.94
C ILE A 232 -15.43 0.71 -9.26
N VAL A 233 -14.93 -0.30 -10.00
CA VAL A 233 -13.95 -1.27 -9.50
C VAL A 233 -12.73 -0.54 -8.93
N THR A 234 -12.16 0.40 -9.68
CA THR A 234 -11.02 1.21 -9.26
C THR A 234 -11.29 1.97 -7.96
N MET A 235 -12.40 2.71 -7.89
CA MET A 235 -12.71 3.51 -6.70
C MET A 235 -12.91 2.63 -5.46
N LYS A 236 -13.63 1.52 -5.59
CA LYS A 236 -13.84 0.57 -4.48
C LYS A 236 -12.54 -0.11 -4.05
N THR A 237 -11.67 -0.46 -4.99
CA THR A 237 -10.32 -0.96 -4.71
C THR A 237 -9.54 0.03 -3.86
N LEU A 238 -9.45 1.28 -4.28
CA LEU A 238 -8.72 2.32 -3.55
C LEU A 238 -9.34 2.62 -2.18
N ASP A 239 -10.68 2.64 -2.07
CA ASP A 239 -11.35 2.86 -0.78
C ASP A 239 -10.99 1.78 0.24
N ASN A 240 -10.86 0.50 -0.19
CA ASN A 240 -10.44 -0.62 0.66
C ASN A 240 -8.95 -0.59 1.02
N ALA A 241 -8.09 -0.12 0.11
CA ALA A 241 -6.64 -0.10 0.31
C ALA A 241 -6.14 1.05 1.21
N ARG A 242 -6.85 2.19 1.26
CA ARG A 242 -6.41 3.40 1.97
C ARG A 242 -6.07 3.23 3.45
N PRO A 243 -6.82 2.48 4.28
CA PRO A 243 -6.40 2.22 5.66
C PRO A 243 -5.07 1.51 5.75
N GLY A 244 -4.77 0.58 4.81
CA GLY A 244 -3.48 -0.07 4.69
C GLY A 244 -2.34 0.92 4.43
N ALA A 245 -2.55 1.91 3.55
CA ALA A 245 -1.56 2.99 3.34
C ALA A 245 -1.35 3.82 4.62
N GLY A 246 -2.40 4.03 5.42
CA GLY A 246 -2.30 4.65 6.75
C GLY A 246 -1.50 3.80 7.73
N ALA A 247 -1.72 2.48 7.74
CA ALA A 247 -0.99 1.54 8.60
C ALA A 247 0.50 1.49 8.25
N LEU A 248 0.86 1.49 6.96
CA LEU A 248 2.26 1.62 6.51
C LEU A 248 2.92 2.88 7.08
N ALA A 249 2.20 3.99 7.10
CA ALA A 249 2.70 5.26 7.63
C ALA A 249 2.89 5.21 9.15
N VAL A 250 1.96 4.58 9.88
CA VAL A 250 2.06 4.39 11.33
C VAL A 250 3.26 3.51 11.69
N GLY A 251 3.45 2.38 11.00
CA GLY A 251 4.57 1.48 11.25
C GLY A 251 5.93 2.13 10.94
N LEU A 252 6.05 2.83 9.81
CA LEU A 252 7.26 3.59 9.47
C LEU A 252 7.60 4.63 10.54
N ALA A 253 6.61 5.39 11.00
CA ALA A 253 6.79 6.42 12.03
C ALA A 253 7.16 5.80 13.38
N GLN A 254 6.56 4.66 13.75
CA GLN A 254 6.92 3.92 14.97
C GLN A 254 8.38 3.46 14.92
N GLY A 255 8.79 2.84 13.80
CA GLY A 255 10.18 2.44 13.62
C GLY A 255 11.16 3.60 13.71
N ALA A 256 10.82 4.77 13.17
CA ALA A 256 11.65 5.97 13.26
C ALA A 256 11.74 6.53 14.69
N LEU A 257 10.63 6.51 15.43
CA LEU A 257 10.62 6.89 16.86
C LEU A 257 11.50 5.95 17.69
N ASP A 258 11.40 4.63 17.46
CA ASP A 258 12.17 3.63 18.21
C ASP A 258 13.68 3.80 18.01
N GLU A 259 14.12 4.02 16.76
CA GLU A 259 15.52 4.29 16.43
C GLU A 259 16.02 5.59 17.08
N ALA A 260 15.24 6.67 16.98
CA ALA A 260 15.60 7.97 17.57
C ALA A 260 15.65 7.91 19.10
N ALA A 261 14.68 7.24 19.73
CA ALA A 261 14.61 7.11 21.20
C ALA A 261 15.76 6.23 21.73
N SER A 262 16.08 5.12 21.06
CA SER A 262 17.21 4.26 21.41
C SER A 262 18.53 5.03 21.31
N PHE A 263 18.76 5.70 20.20
CA PHE A 263 19.94 6.54 19.99
C PHE A 263 20.06 7.64 21.08
N ALA A 264 18.95 8.30 21.41
CA ALA A 264 18.95 9.38 22.40
C ALA A 264 19.31 8.91 23.81
N LYS A 265 19.07 7.63 24.16
CA LYS A 265 19.49 7.02 25.44
C LYS A 265 20.97 6.70 25.47
N GLU A 266 21.56 6.33 24.35
CA GLU A 266 22.96 5.91 24.24
C GLU A 266 23.91 7.07 23.98
N ARG A 267 23.48 8.08 23.25
CA ARG A 267 24.30 9.25 22.89
C ARG A 267 24.42 10.22 24.05
N HIS A 268 25.67 10.48 24.47
CA HIS A 268 25.98 11.45 25.53
C HIS A 268 26.52 12.76 24.96
N GLN A 269 26.01 13.88 25.43
CA GLN A 269 26.55 15.22 25.23
C GLN A 269 26.40 16.02 26.54
N PHE A 270 27.30 16.95 26.78
CA PHE A 270 27.34 17.73 28.03
C PHE A 270 27.33 16.84 29.30
N GLY A 271 27.94 15.65 29.21
CA GLY A 271 28.09 14.70 30.33
C GLY A 271 26.85 13.81 30.63
N VAL A 272 25.75 13.93 29.89
CA VAL A 272 24.52 13.17 30.12
C VAL A 272 23.98 12.60 28.79
N PRO A 273 23.12 11.53 28.82
CA PRO A 273 22.38 11.09 27.65
C PRO A 273 21.55 12.24 27.09
N ILE A 274 21.51 12.38 25.74
CA ILE A 274 20.75 13.48 25.12
C ILE A 274 19.23 13.36 25.38
N PHE A 275 18.73 12.19 25.72
CA PHE A 275 17.35 11.96 26.17
C PHE A 275 16.99 12.80 27.40
N SER A 276 17.98 13.21 28.22
CA SER A 276 17.77 14.01 29.42
C SER A 276 17.43 15.48 29.14
N PHE A 277 17.65 15.96 27.91
CA PHE A 277 17.33 17.34 27.55
C PHE A 277 15.85 17.49 27.21
N GLN A 278 15.17 18.47 27.82
CA GLN A 278 13.74 18.72 27.60
C GLN A 278 13.38 18.90 26.13
N ALA A 279 14.20 19.59 25.35
CA ALA A 279 13.95 19.78 23.92
C ALA A 279 13.88 18.43 23.15
N VAL A 280 14.74 17.46 23.49
CA VAL A 280 14.71 16.11 22.92
C VAL A 280 13.49 15.34 23.41
N GLN A 281 13.17 15.41 24.71
CA GLN A 281 11.97 14.78 25.28
C GLN A 281 10.69 15.31 24.65
N HIS A 282 10.59 16.62 24.37
CA HIS A 282 9.43 17.23 23.73
C HIS A 282 9.25 16.70 22.30
N LEU A 283 10.34 16.62 21.50
CA LEU A 283 10.26 16.03 20.15
C LEU A 283 9.78 14.58 20.20
N LEU A 284 10.36 13.76 21.06
CA LEU A 284 9.96 12.35 21.19
C LEU A 284 8.51 12.20 21.68
N ALA A 285 8.06 13.04 22.62
CA ALA A 285 6.68 13.05 23.11
C ALA A 285 5.68 13.45 22.02
N ASP A 286 6.01 14.45 21.21
CA ASP A 286 5.20 14.88 20.08
C ASP A 286 5.12 13.78 19.00
N MET A 287 6.24 13.13 18.67
CA MET A 287 6.28 11.99 17.76
C MET A 287 5.37 10.88 18.26
N ALA A 288 5.53 10.44 19.51
CA ALA A 288 4.71 9.38 20.12
C ALA A 288 3.22 9.72 20.11
N THR A 289 2.85 10.95 20.49
CA THR A 289 1.46 11.39 20.54
C THR A 289 0.80 11.37 19.17
N ARG A 290 1.51 11.86 18.14
CA ARG A 290 1.02 11.88 16.76
C ARG A 290 0.85 10.46 16.19
N ILE A 291 1.80 9.55 16.48
CA ILE A 291 1.72 8.14 16.06
C ILE A 291 0.49 7.48 16.68
N GLU A 292 0.27 7.64 17.99
CA GLU A 292 -0.87 7.04 18.67
C GLU A 292 -2.22 7.59 18.15
N ALA A 293 -2.31 8.89 17.87
CA ALA A 293 -3.49 9.48 17.27
C ALA A 293 -3.77 8.91 15.86
N ALA A 294 -2.72 8.75 15.04
CA ALA A 294 -2.82 8.18 13.70
C ALA A 294 -3.23 6.70 13.74
N ARG A 295 -2.62 5.89 14.63
CA ARG A 295 -2.95 4.48 14.84
C ARG A 295 -4.41 4.31 15.25
N ALA A 296 -4.88 5.11 16.22
CA ALA A 296 -6.27 5.07 16.65
C ALA A 296 -7.24 5.35 15.50
N LEU A 297 -6.95 6.34 14.65
CA LEU A 297 -7.76 6.66 13.48
C LEU A 297 -7.77 5.50 12.46
N VAL A 298 -6.61 4.95 12.13
CA VAL A 298 -6.50 3.83 11.16
C VAL A 298 -7.30 2.63 11.65
N TYR A 299 -7.11 2.21 12.90
CA TYR A 299 -7.79 1.05 13.46
C TYR A 299 -9.30 1.27 13.57
N ALA A 300 -9.75 2.48 13.94
CA ALA A 300 -11.16 2.81 13.99
C ALA A 300 -11.81 2.71 12.60
N VAL A 301 -11.14 3.24 11.57
CA VAL A 301 -11.65 3.18 10.19
C VAL A 301 -11.63 1.76 9.65
N ALA A 302 -10.58 0.98 9.92
CA ALA A 302 -10.49 -0.43 9.51
C ALA A 302 -11.66 -1.24 10.10
N ARG A 303 -11.90 -1.14 11.41
CA ARG A 303 -13.08 -1.76 12.07
C ARG A 303 -14.42 -1.29 11.47
N TYR A 304 -14.51 -0.01 11.13
CA TYR A 304 -15.72 0.53 10.50
C TYR A 304 -15.95 -0.13 9.13
N ILE A 305 -14.90 -0.30 8.32
CA ILE A 305 -15.00 -1.01 7.02
C ILE A 305 -15.43 -2.46 7.24
N ASP A 306 -14.83 -3.17 8.21
CA ASP A 306 -15.15 -4.57 8.53
C ASP A 306 -16.61 -4.74 9.02
N SER A 307 -17.21 -3.69 9.58
CA SER A 307 -18.65 -3.69 9.93
C SER A 307 -19.59 -3.65 8.72
N GLY A 308 -19.09 -3.54 7.50
CA GLY A 308 -19.85 -3.62 6.25
C GLY A 308 -20.68 -2.38 5.89
N PRO A 309 -20.21 -1.14 6.11
CA PRO A 309 -20.95 0.07 5.72
C PRO A 309 -21.07 0.16 4.20
N LYS A 310 -22.13 0.84 3.71
CA LYS A 310 -22.31 1.07 2.26
C LYS A 310 -21.31 2.04 1.66
N ASP A 311 -20.86 3.03 2.46
CA ASP A 311 -19.94 4.10 2.04
C ASP A 311 -18.97 4.41 3.17
N TYR A 312 -17.70 4.43 2.86
CA TYR A 312 -16.59 4.72 3.76
C TYR A 312 -15.46 5.50 3.06
N CYS A 313 -15.78 6.10 1.91
CA CYS A 313 -14.79 6.80 1.08
C CYS A 313 -14.15 7.98 1.84
N LYS A 314 -14.95 8.75 2.64
CA LYS A 314 -14.48 9.85 3.47
C LYS A 314 -13.56 9.36 4.59
N GLU A 315 -13.97 8.33 5.30
CA GLU A 315 -13.23 7.74 6.43
C GLU A 315 -11.92 7.13 5.94
N GLY A 316 -11.94 6.39 4.82
CA GLY A 316 -10.74 5.84 4.17
C GLY A 316 -9.77 6.96 3.76
N ALA A 317 -10.27 8.06 3.20
CA ALA A 317 -9.43 9.21 2.87
C ALA A 317 -8.79 9.86 4.12
N MET A 318 -9.52 9.95 5.25
CA MET A 318 -8.98 10.44 6.53
C MET A 318 -7.90 9.50 7.09
N ALA A 319 -8.15 8.18 7.04
CA ALA A 319 -7.21 7.16 7.51
C ALA A 319 -5.91 7.10 6.68
N LYS A 320 -5.93 7.61 5.44
CA LYS A 320 -4.72 7.76 4.63
C LYS A 320 -4.06 9.13 4.84
N LEU A 321 -4.83 10.20 4.82
CA LEU A 321 -4.33 11.58 4.85
C LEU A 321 -3.50 11.88 6.11
N PHE A 322 -4.10 11.71 7.28
CA PHE A 322 -3.49 12.12 8.54
C PHE A 322 -2.24 11.29 8.87
N PRO A 323 -2.25 9.94 8.80
CA PRO A 323 -1.07 9.15 9.10
C PRO A 323 0.11 9.42 8.16
N THR A 324 -0.13 9.66 6.88
CA THR A 324 0.96 9.90 5.91
C THR A 324 1.58 11.28 6.04
N ASP A 325 0.81 12.32 6.41
CA ASP A 325 1.36 13.63 6.79
C ASP A 325 2.15 13.54 8.10
N MET A 326 1.63 12.80 9.08
CA MET A 326 2.27 12.52 10.37
C MET A 326 3.60 11.79 10.18
N ALA A 327 3.66 10.73 9.37
CA ALA A 327 4.87 9.94 9.16
C ALA A 327 6.01 10.78 8.56
N MET A 328 5.70 11.69 7.62
CA MET A 328 6.69 12.62 7.09
C MET A 328 7.28 13.51 8.19
N GLN A 329 6.43 14.06 9.07
CA GLN A 329 6.89 14.91 10.18
C GLN A 329 7.73 14.12 11.17
N VAL A 330 7.27 12.93 11.58
CA VAL A 330 7.97 12.09 12.57
C VAL A 330 9.33 11.64 12.05
N THR A 331 9.45 11.25 10.78
CA THR A 331 10.74 10.84 10.22
C THR A 331 11.72 12.00 10.09
N VAL A 332 11.26 13.22 9.81
CA VAL A 332 12.09 14.44 9.87
C VAL A 332 12.56 14.71 11.29
N ASP A 333 11.67 14.63 12.28
CA ASP A 333 12.00 14.83 13.69
C ASP A 333 12.98 13.75 14.20
N ALA A 334 12.87 12.50 13.72
CA ALA A 334 13.80 11.41 14.05
C ALA A 334 15.23 11.72 13.56
N VAL A 335 15.37 12.20 12.32
CA VAL A 335 16.67 12.67 11.78
C VAL A 335 17.20 13.81 12.65
N GLN A 336 16.35 14.76 13.05
CA GLN A 336 16.74 15.90 13.88
C GLN A 336 17.23 15.46 15.27
N VAL A 337 16.55 14.50 15.93
CA VAL A 337 16.96 13.94 17.23
C VAL A 337 18.35 13.31 17.14
N MET A 338 18.64 12.59 16.07
CA MET A 338 19.93 11.91 15.87
C MET A 338 21.02 12.86 15.34
N GLY A 339 20.68 14.07 14.92
CA GLY A 339 21.63 15.08 14.44
C GLY A 339 22.44 14.60 13.25
N GLY A 340 23.76 14.85 13.23
CA GLY A 340 24.65 14.44 12.14
C GLY A 340 24.63 12.92 11.87
N HIS A 341 24.43 12.09 12.87
CA HIS A 341 24.31 10.64 12.70
C HIS A 341 23.04 10.27 11.92
N GLY A 342 21.92 10.95 12.19
CA GLY A 342 20.68 10.72 11.45
C GLY A 342 20.72 11.08 9.97
N TYR A 343 21.73 11.87 9.55
CA TYR A 343 21.96 12.26 8.17
C TYR A 343 22.82 11.26 7.40
N MET A 344 23.50 10.34 8.11
CA MET A 344 24.39 9.35 7.53
C MET A 344 23.65 8.04 7.21
N ARG A 345 23.99 7.40 6.08
CA ARG A 345 23.38 6.14 5.62
C ARG A 345 23.64 4.92 6.52
N GLU A 346 24.61 5.04 7.44
CA GLU A 346 24.87 4.03 8.48
C GLU A 346 23.70 3.88 9.46
N TYR A 347 22.84 4.91 9.55
CA TYR A 347 21.66 4.94 10.39
C TYR A 347 20.38 4.93 9.55
N PRO A 348 19.32 4.22 9.99
CA PRO A 348 18.17 3.97 9.11
C PRO A 348 17.22 5.16 8.95
N VAL A 349 17.29 6.19 9.81
CA VAL A 349 16.29 7.27 9.84
C VAL A 349 16.30 8.15 8.60
N GLU A 350 17.45 8.34 7.92
CA GLU A 350 17.52 9.06 6.66
C GLU A 350 16.73 8.32 5.57
N LYS A 351 16.89 6.98 5.51
CA LYS A 351 16.11 6.12 4.61
C LYS A 351 14.62 6.22 4.93
N MET A 352 14.26 6.15 6.21
CA MET A 352 12.86 6.25 6.65
C MET A 352 12.23 7.58 6.23
N MET A 353 12.99 8.70 6.29
CA MET A 353 12.52 10.00 5.82
C MET A 353 12.31 10.01 4.29
N ARG A 354 13.23 9.41 3.51
CA ARG A 354 13.07 9.29 2.05
C ARG A 354 11.84 8.43 1.71
N ASP A 355 11.66 7.34 2.42
CA ASP A 355 10.54 6.42 2.24
C ASP A 355 9.18 7.06 2.58
N ALA A 356 9.13 7.90 3.63
CA ALA A 356 7.89 8.56 4.06
C ALA A 356 7.24 9.40 2.96
N LYS A 357 8.05 9.99 2.07
CA LYS A 357 7.53 10.96 1.09
C LYS A 357 6.53 10.37 0.12
N ILE A 358 6.73 9.13 -0.33
CA ILE A 358 5.82 8.51 -1.31
C ILE A 358 4.43 8.26 -0.71
N LEU A 359 4.34 8.05 0.60
CA LEU A 359 3.08 7.82 1.29
C LEU A 359 2.09 8.99 1.14
N GLN A 360 2.60 10.22 0.97
CA GLN A 360 1.78 11.40 0.69
C GLN A 360 1.31 11.49 -0.77
N ILE A 361 1.85 10.66 -1.67
CA ILE A 361 1.69 10.80 -3.12
C ILE A 361 0.86 9.66 -3.71
N TYR A 362 1.23 8.39 -3.45
CA TYR A 362 0.56 7.25 -4.05
C TYR A 362 -0.81 6.95 -3.42
N GLU A 363 -1.61 6.08 -4.04
CA GLU A 363 -2.99 5.74 -3.66
C GLU A 363 -3.91 6.98 -3.53
N GLY A 364 -3.58 8.00 -4.31
CA GLY A 364 -4.19 9.33 -4.27
C GLY A 364 -3.39 10.29 -3.40
N THR A 365 -2.98 11.44 -3.99
CA THR A 365 -2.23 12.45 -3.25
C THR A 365 -3.01 12.95 -2.04
N ASN A 366 -2.31 13.47 -1.03
CA ASN A 366 -2.96 14.04 0.15
C ASN A 366 -3.85 15.24 -0.20
N GLN A 367 -3.60 15.91 -1.35
CA GLN A 367 -4.51 16.92 -1.92
C GLN A 367 -5.83 16.28 -2.41
N ILE A 368 -5.74 15.14 -3.10
CA ILE A 368 -6.93 14.38 -3.52
C ILE A 368 -7.71 13.86 -2.30
N MET A 369 -7.04 13.40 -1.25
CA MET A 369 -7.72 13.01 0.00
C MET A 369 -8.51 14.18 0.60
N ARG A 370 -7.91 15.38 0.65
CA ARG A 370 -8.59 16.60 1.09
C ARG A 370 -9.81 16.95 0.22
N ASN A 371 -9.70 16.78 -1.10
CA ASN A 371 -10.82 16.99 -2.02
C ASN A 371 -11.96 16.00 -1.74
N ILE A 372 -11.66 14.71 -1.57
CA ILE A 372 -12.65 13.68 -1.24
C ILE A 372 -13.38 14.01 0.05
N ILE A 373 -12.64 14.34 1.11
CA ILE A 373 -13.22 14.71 2.41
C ILE A 373 -14.08 15.96 2.29
N GLY A 374 -13.57 17.01 1.62
CA GLY A 374 -14.29 18.26 1.43
C GLY A 374 -15.62 18.11 0.66
N LEU A 375 -15.60 17.29 -0.41
CA LEU A 375 -16.80 16.98 -1.19
C LEU A 375 -17.82 16.19 -0.36
N ALA A 376 -17.37 15.21 0.44
CA ALA A 376 -18.24 14.45 1.33
C ALA A 376 -18.90 15.35 2.38
N LEU A 377 -18.12 16.21 3.03
CA LEU A 377 -18.64 17.20 4.00
C LEU A 377 -19.68 18.13 3.35
N ASN A 378 -19.39 18.68 2.16
CA ASN A 378 -20.36 19.53 1.45
C ASN A 378 -21.69 18.80 1.22
N LYS A 379 -21.66 17.54 0.79
CA LYS A 379 -22.86 16.70 0.59
C LYS A 379 -23.62 16.46 1.90
N GLU A 380 -22.92 16.18 3.00
CA GLU A 380 -23.53 15.96 4.32
C GLU A 380 -24.25 17.21 4.83
N TYR A 381 -23.62 18.38 4.74
CA TYR A 381 -24.18 19.64 5.21
C TYR A 381 -25.29 20.19 4.28
N SER A 382 -25.27 19.85 2.99
CA SER A 382 -26.35 20.20 2.06
C SER A 382 -27.63 19.39 2.29
N ARG A 383 -27.53 18.18 2.87
CA ARG A 383 -28.69 17.31 3.19
C ARG A 383 -29.34 17.64 4.54
N LYS A 384 -28.66 18.40 5.40
CA LYS A 384 -29.20 18.84 6.72
C LYS A 384 -30.09 20.11 6.64
N LYS A 385 -30.25 20.68 5.44
CA LYS A 385 -31.19 21.74 5.13
C LYS A 385 -32.42 21.17 4.45
#